data_d415134a3a57e9bed8762db7b9ae9514
#
_entry.id   d415134a3a57e9bed8762db7b9ae9514
#
_cell.length_a   1.000
_cell.length_b   1.000
_cell.length_c   1.000
_cell.angle_alpha   90.00
_cell.angle_beta   90.00
_cell.angle_gamma   90.00
#
_symmetry.space_group_name_H-M   'P 1'
#
loop_
_entity.id
_entity.type
_entity.pdbx_description
1 polymer ?
#
loop_
_entity_poly.entity_id
_entity_poly.type
_entity_poly.pdbx_seq_one_letter_code
_entity_poly.pdbx_strand_id
1 'polypeptide(L)'
;PGVLETVRQFNEAVAAGRTQHLRIPRRDHALPVLKAPLYALGVTPGVTFTLGGLKINADAQVIDRRDIPMPGLYAVGADGGGIYNEKYGGGLCLGLVFGRLAAQHATG
;
A
#
# COMPACT_ATOMS: atom_id res chain seq x y z
N PRO A 1 -2.49 -7.84 30.82
CA PRO A 1 -1.22 -7.14 30.81
C PRO A 1 -1.41 -5.73 30.26
N GLY A 2 -0.82 -4.72 30.94
CA GLY A 2 -0.93 -3.35 30.50
C GLY A 2 -0.08 -3.07 29.24
N VAL A 3 -0.24 -1.89 28.64
CA VAL A 3 0.48 -1.49 27.43
C VAL A 3 2.01 -1.62 27.61
N LEU A 4 2.54 -1.23 28.76
CA LEU A 4 3.98 -1.33 29.04
C LEU A 4 4.49 -2.77 28.98
N GLU A 5 3.76 -3.69 29.52
CA GLU A 5 4.12 -5.13 29.46
C GLU A 5 4.07 -5.66 28.02
N THR A 6 3.09 -5.24 27.24
CA THR A 6 3.02 -5.59 25.83
C THR A 6 4.23 -5.06 25.04
N VAL A 7 4.61 -3.80 25.26
CA VAL A 7 5.81 -3.19 24.65
C VAL A 7 7.07 -3.93 25.06
N ARG A 8 7.21 -4.26 26.36
CA ARG A 8 8.37 -5.02 26.87
C ARG A 8 8.51 -6.38 26.18
N GLN A 9 7.44 -7.16 26.15
CA GLN A 9 7.41 -8.48 25.50
C GLN A 9 7.71 -8.37 24.01
N PHE A 10 7.16 -7.37 23.32
CA PHE A 10 7.46 -7.12 21.93
C PHE A 10 8.94 -6.82 21.70
N ASN A 11 9.53 -5.92 22.50
CA ASN A 11 10.95 -5.55 22.38
C ASN A 11 11.87 -6.74 22.64
N GLU A 12 11.55 -7.57 23.64
CA GLU A 12 12.30 -8.80 23.93
C GLU A 12 12.20 -9.81 22.78
N ALA A 13 11.01 -9.95 22.18
CA ALA A 13 10.83 -10.81 21.04
C ALA A 13 11.58 -10.31 19.79
N VAL A 14 11.63 -8.98 19.58
CA VAL A 14 12.43 -8.37 18.51
C VAL A 14 13.92 -8.65 18.73
N ALA A 15 14.43 -8.41 19.92
CA ALA A 15 15.84 -8.64 20.25
C ALA A 15 16.23 -10.13 20.09
N ALA A 16 15.30 -11.04 20.36
CA ALA A 16 15.51 -12.49 20.24
C ALA A 16 15.19 -13.07 18.84
N GLY A 17 14.76 -12.23 17.87
CA GLY A 17 14.34 -12.71 16.54
C GLY A 17 13.14 -13.65 16.56
N ARG A 18 12.25 -13.53 17.56
CA ARG A 18 11.13 -14.46 17.81
C ARG A 18 9.77 -13.82 17.70
N THR A 19 9.63 -12.73 16.95
CA THR A 19 8.37 -11.98 16.82
C THR A 19 7.22 -12.79 16.19
N GLN A 20 7.53 -13.84 15.43
CA GLN A 20 6.55 -14.77 14.88
C GLN A 20 5.82 -15.60 15.94
N HIS A 21 6.39 -15.71 17.17
CA HIS A 21 5.81 -16.46 18.29
C HIS A 21 4.98 -15.59 19.26
N LEU A 22 4.88 -14.29 18.98
CA LEU A 22 4.00 -13.41 19.75
C LEU A 22 2.52 -13.81 19.55
N ARG A 23 1.68 -13.48 20.51
CA ARG A 23 0.21 -13.70 20.43
C ARG A 23 -0.37 -13.12 19.13
N ILE A 24 0.14 -11.96 18.70
CA ILE A 24 -0.10 -11.39 17.36
C ILE A 24 1.25 -11.42 16.65
N PRO A 25 1.47 -12.36 15.72
CA PRO A 25 2.75 -12.51 15.05
C PRO A 25 3.13 -11.29 14.24
N ARG A 26 4.41 -10.87 14.30
CA ARG A 26 4.98 -9.86 13.44
C ARG A 26 6.10 -10.50 12.61
N ARG A 27 5.90 -10.61 11.30
CA ARG A 27 6.88 -11.24 10.39
C ARG A 27 7.83 -10.24 9.77
N ASP A 28 7.30 -9.07 9.42
CA ASP A 28 8.06 -8.05 8.70
C ASP A 28 8.14 -6.75 9.49
N HIS A 29 9.22 -5.99 9.26
CA HIS A 29 9.44 -4.67 9.86
C HIS A 29 9.27 -4.65 11.39
N ALA A 30 9.72 -5.68 12.06
CA ALA A 30 9.69 -5.77 13.51
C ALA A 30 10.83 -4.92 14.10
N LEU A 31 10.54 -3.65 14.36
CA LEU A 31 11.47 -2.71 15.00
C LEU A 31 11.06 -2.49 16.45
N PRO A 32 12.04 -2.42 17.39
CA PRO A 32 11.72 -2.19 18.80
C PRO A 32 11.21 -0.77 19.06
N VAL A 33 10.33 -0.64 20.05
CA VAL A 33 9.79 0.63 20.52
C VAL A 33 10.65 1.11 21.69
N LEU A 34 11.65 1.98 21.42
CA LEU A 34 12.72 2.26 22.38
C LEU A 34 12.74 3.70 22.92
N LYS A 35 12.24 4.67 22.17
CA LYS A 35 12.45 6.09 22.48
C LYS A 35 11.23 6.70 23.17
N ALA A 36 11.40 7.15 24.40
CA ALA A 36 10.41 7.95 25.13
C ALA A 36 10.48 9.44 24.70
N PRO A 37 9.34 10.19 24.80
CA PRO A 37 8.04 9.74 25.25
C PRO A 37 7.31 8.89 24.21
N LEU A 38 6.50 7.92 24.65
CA LEU A 38 5.65 7.07 23.83
C LEU A 38 4.23 7.60 23.84
N TYR A 39 3.57 7.53 22.69
CA TYR A 39 2.18 7.95 22.51
C TYR A 39 1.35 6.76 22.06
N ALA A 40 0.17 6.58 22.64
CA ALA A 40 -0.81 5.60 22.22
C ALA A 40 -2.00 6.30 21.57
N LEU A 41 -2.34 5.90 20.35
CA LEU A 41 -3.48 6.40 19.61
C LEU A 41 -4.47 5.27 19.39
N GLY A 42 -5.76 5.52 19.66
CA GLY A 42 -6.83 4.62 19.28
C GLY A 42 -7.04 4.70 17.77
N VAL A 43 -6.93 3.58 17.08
CA VAL A 43 -7.13 3.51 15.62
C VAL A 43 -8.09 2.39 15.26
N THR A 44 -8.80 2.59 14.16
CA THR A 44 -9.65 1.57 13.55
C THR A 44 -9.09 1.23 12.16
N PRO A 45 -8.98 -0.05 11.81
CA PRO A 45 -8.55 -0.43 10.48
C PRO A 45 -9.56 0.05 9.43
N GLY A 46 -9.06 0.51 8.30
CA GLY A 46 -9.87 0.95 7.17
C GLY A 46 -9.12 0.76 5.86
N VAL A 47 -9.86 0.72 4.76
CA VAL A 47 -9.32 0.68 3.41
C VAL A 47 -9.34 2.09 2.84
N THR A 48 -8.18 2.64 2.51
CA THR A 48 -8.05 3.95 1.88
C THR A 48 -7.57 3.87 0.44
N PHE A 49 -7.05 2.71 0.03
CA PHE A 49 -6.53 2.48 -1.31
C PHE A 49 -6.53 0.98 -1.62
N THR A 50 -6.78 0.63 -2.88
CA THR A 50 -6.68 -0.74 -3.38
C THR A 50 -5.43 -0.90 -4.24
N LEU A 51 -4.79 -2.06 -4.21
CA LEU A 51 -3.65 -2.37 -5.07
C LEU A 51 -4.10 -2.93 -6.43
N GLY A 52 -5.33 -3.44 -6.50
CA GLY A 52 -5.96 -3.91 -7.73
C GLY A 52 -6.65 -2.78 -8.47
N GLY A 53 -7.03 -3.05 -9.72
CA GLY A 53 -7.73 -2.12 -10.59
C GLY A 53 -7.78 -2.64 -12.02
N LEU A 54 -8.20 -1.81 -12.94
CA LEU A 54 -8.21 -2.13 -14.36
C LEU A 54 -6.77 -2.22 -14.89
N LYS A 55 -6.47 -3.23 -15.69
CA LYS A 55 -5.18 -3.35 -16.35
C LYS A 55 -5.01 -2.22 -17.35
N ILE A 56 -3.90 -1.47 -17.26
CA ILE A 56 -3.61 -0.32 -18.12
C ILE A 56 -2.26 -0.46 -18.81
N ASN A 57 -2.09 0.23 -19.95
CA ASN A 57 -0.79 0.43 -20.59
C ASN A 57 -0.09 1.70 -20.10
N ALA A 58 1.05 2.04 -20.70
CA ALA A 58 1.84 3.22 -20.34
C ALA A 58 1.12 4.56 -20.56
N ASP A 59 0.11 4.59 -21.44
CA ASP A 59 -0.70 5.76 -21.75
C ASP A 59 -1.99 5.82 -20.93
N ALA A 60 -2.10 4.97 -19.89
CA ALA A 60 -3.27 4.80 -19.03
C ALA A 60 -4.53 4.26 -19.74
N GLN A 61 -4.41 3.76 -20.98
CA GLN A 61 -5.54 3.09 -21.62
C GLN A 61 -5.83 1.76 -20.93
N VAL A 62 -7.10 1.46 -20.72
CA VAL A 62 -7.53 0.15 -20.25
C VAL A 62 -7.29 -0.88 -21.35
N ILE A 63 -6.70 -2.00 -20.98
CA ILE A 63 -6.44 -3.13 -21.89
C ILE A 63 -7.32 -4.33 -21.54
N ASP A 64 -7.83 -5.00 -22.56
CA ASP A 64 -8.70 -6.16 -22.42
C ASP A 64 -7.89 -7.42 -22.01
N ARG A 65 -8.58 -8.57 -21.90
CA ARG A 65 -7.95 -9.86 -21.53
C ARG A 65 -6.99 -10.42 -22.60
N ARG A 66 -6.98 -9.84 -23.79
CA ARG A 66 -6.09 -10.20 -24.91
C ARG A 66 -4.95 -9.20 -25.06
N ASP A 67 -4.76 -8.31 -24.07
CA ASP A 67 -3.79 -7.24 -24.08
C ASP A 67 -4.01 -6.17 -25.18
N ILE A 68 -5.27 -6.01 -25.62
CA ILE A 68 -5.64 -5.02 -26.63
C ILE A 68 -6.19 -3.77 -25.93
N PRO A 69 -5.65 -2.56 -26.22
CA PRO A 69 -6.20 -1.32 -25.68
C PRO A 69 -7.67 -1.11 -26.09
N MET A 70 -8.49 -0.72 -25.13
CA MET A 70 -9.89 -0.37 -25.37
C MET A 70 -9.97 1.10 -25.79
N PRO A 71 -10.37 1.42 -27.03
CA PRO A 71 -10.39 2.79 -27.53
C PRO A 71 -11.27 3.70 -26.66
N GLY A 72 -10.74 4.88 -26.31
CA GLY A 72 -11.45 5.89 -25.52
C GLY A 72 -11.64 5.58 -24.03
N LEU A 73 -11.14 4.44 -23.53
CA LEU A 73 -11.26 4.08 -22.11
C LEU A 73 -9.91 4.18 -21.41
N TYR A 74 -9.86 4.98 -20.35
CA TYR A 74 -8.67 5.21 -19.52
C TYR A 74 -8.99 4.93 -18.06
N ALA A 75 -8.01 4.48 -17.29
CA ALA A 75 -8.12 4.33 -15.85
C ALA A 75 -6.87 4.90 -15.17
N VAL A 76 -7.09 5.71 -14.14
CA VAL A 76 -6.02 6.44 -13.43
C VAL A 76 -6.23 6.39 -11.92
N GLY A 77 -5.20 6.76 -11.16
CA GLY A 77 -5.29 6.76 -9.70
C GLY A 77 -5.60 5.36 -9.14
N ALA A 78 -6.57 5.27 -8.24
CA ALA A 78 -6.95 4.01 -7.60
C ALA A 78 -7.59 2.99 -8.55
N ASP A 79 -8.13 3.45 -9.68
CA ASP A 79 -8.78 2.59 -10.67
C ASP A 79 -7.78 1.91 -11.62
N GLY A 80 -6.57 2.48 -11.77
CA GLY A 80 -5.48 1.87 -12.54
C GLY A 80 -4.73 0.81 -11.75
N GLY A 81 -4.82 -0.44 -12.17
CA GLY A 81 -4.18 -1.59 -11.54
C GLY A 81 -2.82 -1.96 -12.14
N GLY A 82 -2.10 -2.84 -11.44
CA GLY A 82 -0.84 -3.42 -11.90
C GLY A 82 0.41 -2.57 -11.69
N ILE A 83 0.30 -1.42 -11.04
CA ILE A 83 1.43 -0.51 -10.78
C ILE A 83 2.07 -0.79 -9.44
N TYR A 84 1.27 -1.11 -8.42
CA TYR A 84 1.73 -1.54 -7.11
C TYR A 84 1.39 -3.01 -6.89
N ASN A 85 2.38 -3.82 -6.58
CA ASN A 85 2.19 -5.25 -6.35
C ASN A 85 2.23 -5.62 -4.86
N GLU A 86 3.24 -5.14 -4.14
CA GLU A 86 3.47 -5.54 -2.74
C GLU A 86 3.34 -4.40 -1.74
N LYS A 87 3.59 -3.18 -2.16
CA LYS A 87 3.63 -2.01 -1.27
C LYS A 87 2.97 -0.80 -1.91
N TYR A 88 2.26 -0.05 -1.10
CA TYR A 88 1.73 1.24 -1.49
C TYR A 88 2.87 2.27 -1.64
N GLY A 89 2.95 2.91 -2.81
CA GLY A 89 4.01 3.87 -3.14
C GLY A 89 3.53 5.32 -3.37
N GLY A 90 2.23 5.61 -3.23
CA GLY A 90 1.72 6.98 -3.37
C GLY A 90 0.60 7.12 -4.42
N GLY A 91 -0.66 7.07 -3.98
CA GLY A 91 -1.83 7.17 -4.87
C GLY A 91 -1.98 8.52 -5.56
N LEU A 92 -1.57 9.61 -4.91
CA LEU A 92 -1.62 10.96 -5.50
C LEU A 92 -0.67 11.08 -6.70
N CYS A 93 0.57 10.59 -6.59
CA CYS A 93 1.51 10.55 -7.71
C CYS A 93 0.97 9.72 -8.87
N LEU A 94 0.37 8.56 -8.57
CA LEU A 94 -0.26 7.71 -9.56
C LEU A 94 -1.36 8.44 -10.33
N GLY A 95 -2.27 9.11 -9.60
CA GLY A 95 -3.35 9.91 -10.20
C GLY A 95 -2.83 11.05 -11.07
N LEU A 96 -1.82 11.78 -10.60
CA LEU A 96 -1.24 12.91 -11.34
C LEU A 96 -0.50 12.48 -12.61
N VAL A 97 0.37 11.47 -12.51
CA VAL A 97 1.19 11.01 -13.63
C VAL A 97 0.32 10.37 -14.70
N PHE A 98 -0.48 9.37 -14.33
CA PHE A 98 -1.33 8.67 -15.30
C PHE A 98 -2.51 9.53 -15.78
N GLY A 99 -3.04 10.44 -14.96
CA GLY A 99 -4.02 11.43 -15.41
C GLY A 99 -3.49 12.35 -16.50
N ARG A 100 -2.24 12.80 -16.37
CA ARG A 100 -1.57 13.59 -17.40
C ARG A 100 -1.36 12.77 -18.68
N LEU A 101 -0.82 11.55 -18.57
CA LEU A 101 -0.58 10.67 -19.73
C LEU A 101 -1.88 10.34 -20.47
N ALA A 102 -2.93 9.99 -19.74
CA ALA A 102 -4.25 9.75 -20.30
C ALA A 102 -4.78 10.96 -21.08
N ALA A 103 -4.67 12.16 -20.49
CA ALA A 103 -5.12 13.40 -21.15
C ALA A 103 -4.31 13.69 -22.42
N GLN A 104 -2.99 13.56 -22.37
CA GLN A 104 -2.12 13.75 -23.54
C GLN A 104 -2.45 12.77 -24.66
N HIS A 105 -2.63 11.50 -24.36
CA HIS A 105 -2.97 10.47 -25.33
C HIS A 105 -4.39 10.64 -25.91
N ALA A 106 -5.35 11.11 -25.10
CA ALA A 106 -6.73 11.28 -25.54
C ALA A 106 -6.92 12.51 -26.47
N THR A 107 -6.01 13.49 -26.41
CA THR A 107 -6.12 14.75 -27.18
C THR A 107 -5.11 14.88 -28.32
N GLY A 108 -4.13 14.02 -28.39
CA GLY A 108 -3.06 14.02 -29.40
C GLY A 108 -3.37 13.14 -30.57
#